data_8c21be84aedd319000e807536882d30f
#
_entry.id   8c21be84aedd319000e807536882d30f
#
_cell.length_a   1.000
_cell.length_b   1.000
_cell.length_c   1.000
_cell.angle_alpha   90.00
_cell.angle_beta   90.00
_cell.angle_gamma   90.00
#
_symmetry.space_group_name_H-M   'P 1'
#
loop_
_entity.id
_entity.type
_entity.pdbx_description
1 polymer ?
#
loop_
_entity_poly.entity_id
_entity_poly.type
_entity_poly.pdbx_seq_one_letter_code
_entity_poly.pdbx_strand_id
1 'polypeptide(L)'
;MKLKTWALVARCVLGFLYLVFGLDYFLHFIPYQPLHTGKPGALVAGLKGTDYIYPMMKTIQVLGGLSLLVNRYAPFSAVVLFPISLNVLLFHTILVPSGWLMGVMLIAPNVFLGYAYRSYYQGLFTAKPVL
;
A
#
# COMPACT_ATOMS: atom_id res chain seq x y z
N MET A 1 -8.86 -24.17 -2.80
CA MET A 1 -9.15 -23.53 -4.10
C MET A 1 -9.63 -22.09 -3.93
N LYS A 2 -10.64 -21.89 -3.10
CA LYS A 2 -11.19 -20.53 -2.90
C LYS A 2 -10.15 -19.55 -2.36
N LEU A 3 -9.30 -19.98 -1.42
CA LEU A 3 -8.26 -19.11 -0.87
C LEU A 3 -7.27 -18.64 -1.93
N LYS A 4 -6.82 -19.54 -2.81
CA LYS A 4 -5.92 -19.19 -3.91
C LYS A 4 -6.53 -18.18 -4.87
N THR A 5 -7.81 -18.36 -5.22
CA THR A 5 -8.52 -17.46 -6.12
C THR A 5 -8.66 -16.08 -5.52
N TRP A 6 -9.09 -16.00 -4.26
CA TRP A 6 -9.23 -14.71 -3.58
C TRP A 6 -7.89 -14.04 -3.34
N ALA A 7 -6.83 -14.82 -3.04
CA ALA A 7 -5.49 -14.28 -2.93
C ALA A 7 -5.00 -13.71 -4.26
N LEU A 8 -5.30 -14.37 -5.37
CA LEU A 8 -4.98 -13.85 -6.70
C LEU A 8 -5.70 -12.52 -6.95
N VAL A 9 -7.00 -12.45 -6.64
CA VAL A 9 -7.79 -11.23 -6.81
C VAL A 9 -7.23 -10.11 -5.94
N ALA A 10 -6.98 -10.39 -4.66
CA ALA A 10 -6.45 -9.40 -3.74
C ALA A 10 -5.07 -8.90 -4.19
N ARG A 11 -4.22 -9.80 -4.63
CA ARG A 11 -2.88 -9.48 -5.13
C ARG A 11 -2.95 -8.60 -6.38
N CYS A 12 -3.82 -8.93 -7.32
CA CYS A 12 -3.98 -8.14 -8.54
C CYS A 12 -4.56 -6.75 -8.25
N VAL A 13 -5.59 -6.67 -7.40
CA VAL A 13 -6.21 -5.39 -7.03
C VAL A 13 -5.20 -4.49 -6.32
N LEU A 14 -4.56 -5.01 -5.29
CA LEU A 14 -3.60 -4.23 -4.51
C LEU A 14 -2.39 -3.83 -5.35
N GLY A 15 -1.85 -4.78 -6.12
CA GLY A 15 -0.70 -4.54 -6.99
C GLY A 15 -1.00 -3.50 -8.06
N PHE A 16 -2.16 -3.60 -8.71
CA PHE A 16 -2.57 -2.65 -9.73
C PHE A 16 -2.74 -1.23 -9.15
N LEU A 17 -3.42 -1.10 -8.03
CA LEU A 17 -3.65 0.20 -7.41
C LEU A 17 -2.33 0.86 -7.02
N TYR A 18 -1.43 0.13 -6.37
CA TYR A 18 -0.15 0.70 -5.98
C TYR A 18 0.75 1.01 -7.16
N LEU A 19 0.75 0.15 -8.19
CA LEU A 19 1.54 0.42 -9.38
C LEU A 19 1.05 1.68 -10.10
N VAL A 20 -0.27 1.82 -10.28
CA VAL A 20 -0.85 2.97 -10.97
C VAL A 20 -0.59 4.26 -10.18
N PHE A 21 -0.92 4.29 -8.89
CA PHE A 21 -0.75 5.50 -8.10
C PHE A 21 0.71 5.83 -7.82
N GLY A 22 1.56 4.81 -7.72
CA GLY A 22 2.99 5.03 -7.60
C GLY A 22 3.61 5.60 -8.87
N LEU A 23 3.27 5.02 -10.03
CA LEU A 23 3.75 5.51 -11.32
C LEU A 23 3.22 6.91 -11.65
N ASP A 24 1.99 7.21 -11.25
CA ASP A 24 1.41 8.52 -11.50
C ASP A 24 2.25 9.64 -10.89
N TYR A 25 2.84 9.41 -9.73
CA TYR A 25 3.71 10.40 -9.11
C TYR A 25 4.90 10.77 -10.02
N PHE A 26 5.46 9.78 -10.73
CA PHE A 26 6.62 10.00 -11.60
C PHE A 26 6.21 10.44 -13.00
N LEU A 27 5.09 9.94 -13.52
CA LEU A 27 4.70 10.13 -14.93
C LEU A 27 3.57 11.15 -15.11
N HIS A 28 2.86 11.51 -14.06
CA HIS A 28 1.78 12.52 -14.07
C HIS A 28 0.70 12.26 -15.13
N PHE A 29 0.16 11.03 -15.19
CA PHE A 29 -0.86 10.68 -16.17
C PHE A 29 -2.29 10.80 -15.67
N ILE A 30 -2.52 10.90 -14.35
CA ILE A 30 -3.86 11.15 -13.80
C ILE A 30 -4.15 12.65 -13.86
N PRO A 31 -5.14 13.08 -14.69
CA PRO A 31 -5.34 14.51 -14.96
C PRO A 31 -5.95 15.29 -13.80
N TYR A 32 -6.72 14.63 -12.93
CA TYR A 32 -7.39 15.29 -11.82
C TYR A 32 -6.92 14.71 -10.50
N GLN A 33 -6.38 15.57 -9.66
CA GLN A 33 -6.03 15.22 -8.28
C GLN A 33 -6.60 16.31 -7.36
N PRO A 34 -7.41 15.92 -6.37
CA PRO A 34 -7.98 16.89 -5.46
C PRO A 34 -6.89 17.55 -4.61
N LEU A 35 -6.99 18.88 -4.51
CA LEU A 35 -6.13 19.64 -3.61
C LEU A 35 -6.71 19.54 -2.20
N HIS A 36 -5.87 19.22 -1.26
CA HIS A 36 -6.25 19.16 0.14
C HIS A 36 -5.84 20.44 0.86
N THR A 37 -6.72 20.92 1.74
CA THR A 37 -6.45 22.07 2.61
C THR A 37 -6.53 21.61 4.07
N GLY A 38 -6.15 22.47 5.01
CA GLY A 38 -6.18 22.14 6.44
C GLY A 38 -5.19 21.04 6.81
N LYS A 39 -5.57 20.15 7.72
CA LYS A 39 -4.71 19.06 8.21
C LYS A 39 -4.24 18.11 7.11
N PRO A 40 -5.12 17.60 6.23
CA PRO A 40 -4.65 16.74 5.13
C PRO A 40 -3.68 17.46 4.20
N GLY A 41 -3.93 18.74 3.89
CA GLY A 41 -3.01 19.53 3.10
C GLY A 41 -1.66 19.72 3.76
N ALA A 42 -1.65 19.96 5.08
CA ALA A 42 -0.42 20.11 5.85
C ALA A 42 0.41 18.81 5.85
N LEU A 43 -0.24 17.66 6.00
CA LEU A 43 0.46 16.37 5.95
C LEU A 43 1.12 16.14 4.59
N VAL A 44 0.36 16.32 3.51
CA VAL A 44 0.87 16.11 2.15
C VAL A 44 2.00 17.09 1.84
N ALA A 45 1.82 18.38 2.20
CA ALA A 45 2.85 19.39 1.98
C ALA A 45 4.12 19.07 2.77
N GLY A 46 3.99 18.58 4.01
CA GLY A 46 5.13 18.18 4.82
C GLY A 46 5.90 17.00 4.22
N LEU A 47 5.18 15.98 3.75
CA LEU A 47 5.82 14.83 3.12
C LEU A 47 6.53 15.21 1.81
N LYS A 48 5.91 16.06 0.99
CA LYS A 48 6.54 16.55 -0.25
C LYS A 48 7.70 17.50 0.02
N GLY A 49 7.58 18.30 1.08
CA GLY A 49 8.60 19.29 1.44
C GLY A 49 9.93 18.71 1.88
N THR A 50 9.96 17.43 2.25
CA THR A 50 11.23 16.77 2.62
C THR A 50 12.09 16.41 1.41
N ASP A 51 11.53 16.41 0.22
CA ASP A 51 12.17 16.07 -1.05
C ASP A 51 12.61 14.60 -1.19
N TYR A 52 12.52 13.78 -0.14
CA TYR A 52 12.90 12.37 -0.22
C TYR A 52 11.83 11.39 0.25
N ILE A 53 10.98 11.76 1.21
CA ILE A 53 10.01 10.81 1.79
C ILE A 53 8.97 10.40 0.74
N TYR A 54 8.45 11.38 0.02
CA TYR A 54 7.41 11.11 -0.96
C TYR A 54 7.93 10.26 -2.14
N PRO A 55 9.06 10.61 -2.78
CA PRO A 55 9.65 9.74 -3.81
C PRO A 55 10.00 8.34 -3.30
N MET A 56 10.53 8.23 -2.09
CA MET A 56 10.86 6.94 -1.47
C MET A 56 9.60 6.08 -1.30
N MET A 57 8.54 6.67 -0.75
CA MET A 57 7.27 5.96 -0.57
C MET A 57 6.68 5.53 -1.91
N LYS A 58 6.72 6.40 -2.91
CA LYS A 58 6.20 6.09 -4.24
C LYS A 58 7.01 5.01 -4.94
N THR A 59 8.32 5.01 -4.77
CA THR A 59 9.18 3.93 -5.28
C THR A 59 8.81 2.59 -4.65
N ILE A 60 8.60 2.55 -3.35
CA ILE A 60 8.15 1.34 -2.65
C ILE A 60 6.79 0.88 -3.19
N GLN A 61 5.87 1.80 -3.44
CA GLN A 61 4.56 1.47 -4.03
C GLN A 61 4.69 0.86 -5.42
N VAL A 62 5.53 1.42 -6.27
CA VAL A 62 5.76 0.90 -7.63
C VAL A 62 6.38 -0.50 -7.57
N LEU A 63 7.45 -0.66 -6.81
CA LEU A 63 8.15 -1.95 -6.71
C LEU A 63 7.27 -3.01 -6.04
N GLY A 64 6.59 -2.65 -4.97
CA GLY A 64 5.68 -3.56 -4.27
C GLY A 64 4.47 -3.93 -5.13
N GLY A 65 3.88 -2.98 -5.82
CA GLY A 65 2.77 -3.22 -6.73
C GLY A 65 3.16 -4.14 -7.87
N LEU A 66 4.30 -3.89 -8.50
CA LEU A 66 4.82 -4.74 -9.57
C LEU A 66 5.11 -6.15 -9.05
N SER A 67 5.75 -6.26 -7.89
CA SER A 67 6.05 -7.53 -7.24
C SER A 67 4.78 -8.37 -7.02
N LEU A 68 3.71 -7.74 -6.55
CA LEU A 68 2.44 -8.42 -6.35
C LEU A 68 1.83 -8.90 -7.67
N LEU A 69 1.89 -8.08 -8.72
CA LEU A 69 1.33 -8.43 -10.03
C LEU A 69 2.04 -9.61 -10.67
N VAL A 70 3.39 -9.63 -10.60
CA VAL A 70 4.18 -10.71 -11.19
C VAL A 70 4.35 -11.92 -10.26
N ASN A 71 3.79 -11.86 -9.06
CA ASN A 71 3.88 -12.91 -8.04
C ASN A 71 5.31 -13.29 -7.68
N ARG A 72 6.15 -12.29 -7.51
CA ARG A 72 7.53 -12.45 -7.03
C ARG A 72 7.69 -11.70 -5.73
N TYR A 73 8.14 -12.39 -4.67
CA TYR A 73 8.29 -11.82 -3.33
C TYR A 73 6.97 -11.24 -2.77
N ALA A 74 5.81 -11.80 -3.18
CA ALA A 74 4.52 -11.29 -2.80
C ALA A 74 4.30 -11.23 -1.27
N PRO A 75 4.67 -12.26 -0.48
CA PRO A 75 4.55 -12.16 0.98
C PRO A 75 5.35 -11.01 1.58
N PHE A 76 6.56 -10.80 1.10
CA PHE A 76 7.41 -9.68 1.56
C PHE A 76 6.79 -8.34 1.19
N SER A 77 6.31 -8.20 -0.04
CA SER A 77 5.69 -6.95 -0.51
C SER A 77 4.42 -6.61 0.27
N ALA A 78 3.61 -7.61 0.61
CA ALA A 78 2.41 -7.38 1.41
C ALA A 78 2.76 -6.79 2.79
N VAL A 79 3.84 -7.26 3.41
CA VAL A 79 4.32 -6.71 4.70
C VAL A 79 4.84 -5.29 4.55
N VAL A 80 5.66 -5.05 3.52
CA VAL A 80 6.25 -3.72 3.29
C VAL A 80 5.19 -2.68 2.96
N LEU A 81 4.16 -3.06 2.21
CA LEU A 81 3.08 -2.14 1.82
C LEU A 81 2.06 -1.92 2.93
N PHE A 82 2.02 -2.77 3.95
CA PHE A 82 1.02 -2.68 5.01
C PHE A 82 1.02 -1.33 5.74
N PRO A 83 2.17 -0.78 6.19
CA PRO A 83 2.17 0.54 6.83
C PRO A 83 1.63 1.63 5.92
N ILE A 84 1.91 1.56 4.62
CA ILE A 84 1.41 2.53 3.65
C ILE A 84 -0.12 2.39 3.52
N SER A 85 -0.62 1.15 3.40
CA SER A 85 -2.07 0.89 3.33
C SER A 85 -2.78 1.38 4.58
N LEU A 86 -2.20 1.15 5.76
CA LEU A 86 -2.75 1.62 7.02
C LEU A 86 -2.79 3.14 7.07
N ASN A 87 -1.72 3.80 6.64
CA ASN A 87 -1.68 5.26 6.61
C ASN A 87 -2.72 5.84 5.64
N VAL A 88 -2.89 5.22 4.47
CA VAL A 88 -3.92 5.65 3.51
C VAL A 88 -5.32 5.48 4.10
N LEU A 89 -5.56 4.36 4.82
CA LEU A 89 -6.83 4.16 5.50
C LEU A 89 -7.10 5.26 6.54
N LEU A 90 -6.11 5.56 7.38
CA LEU A 90 -6.24 6.59 8.41
C LEU A 90 -6.42 7.97 7.79
N PHE A 91 -5.69 8.26 6.73
CA PHE A 91 -5.83 9.52 6.00
C PHE A 91 -7.27 9.68 5.47
N HIS A 92 -7.82 8.63 4.86
CA HIS A 92 -9.15 8.66 4.25
C HIS A 92 -10.29 8.36 5.22
N THR A 93 -10.03 8.13 6.49
CA THR A 93 -11.08 7.98 7.50
C THR A 93 -11.08 9.12 8.51
N ILE A 94 -9.90 9.63 8.84
CA ILE A 94 -9.75 10.68 9.86
C ILE A 94 -9.66 12.06 9.22
N LEU A 95 -8.80 12.22 8.21
CA LEU A 95 -8.52 13.53 7.63
C LEU A 95 -9.42 13.87 6.44
N VAL A 96 -9.74 12.90 5.60
CA VAL A 96 -10.60 13.07 4.42
C VAL A 96 -11.65 11.97 4.39
N PRO A 97 -12.69 12.04 5.26
CA PRO A 97 -13.66 10.95 5.40
C PRO A 97 -14.42 10.60 4.11
N SER A 98 -14.57 11.55 3.20
CA SER A 98 -15.22 11.30 1.91
C SER A 98 -14.48 10.29 1.05
N GLY A 99 -13.18 10.06 1.30
CA GLY A 99 -12.35 9.12 0.55
C GLY A 99 -12.20 7.75 1.21
N TRP A 100 -13.06 7.39 2.16
CA TRP A 100 -12.93 6.15 2.93
C TRP A 100 -12.82 4.90 2.06
N LEU A 101 -13.49 4.88 0.91
CA LEU A 101 -13.49 3.73 0.01
C LEU A 101 -12.08 3.41 -0.50
N MET A 102 -11.29 4.42 -0.84
CA MET A 102 -9.90 4.22 -1.26
C MET A 102 -9.08 3.56 -0.16
N GLY A 103 -9.25 4.01 1.07
CA GLY A 103 -8.57 3.40 2.21
C GLY A 103 -8.92 1.93 2.40
N VAL A 104 -10.21 1.60 2.29
CA VAL A 104 -10.67 0.21 2.38
C VAL A 104 -10.16 -0.63 1.22
N MET A 105 -10.16 -0.09 0.01
CA MET A 105 -9.67 -0.81 -1.19
C MET A 105 -8.20 -1.18 -1.11
N LEU A 106 -7.41 -0.46 -0.31
CA LEU A 106 -6.00 -0.78 -0.09
C LEU A 106 -5.80 -1.67 1.13
N ILE A 107 -6.45 -1.37 2.25
CA ILE A 107 -6.20 -2.13 3.48
C ILE A 107 -6.83 -3.53 3.45
N ALA A 108 -8.03 -3.67 2.89
CA ALA A 108 -8.71 -4.96 2.88
C ALA A 108 -7.94 -6.04 2.12
N PRO A 109 -7.51 -5.83 0.85
CA PRO A 109 -6.70 -6.84 0.17
C PRO A 109 -5.33 -7.02 0.84
N ASN A 110 -4.74 -5.98 1.43
CA ASN A 110 -3.46 -6.10 2.10
C ASN A 110 -3.54 -7.00 3.33
N VAL A 111 -4.55 -6.79 4.18
CA VAL A 111 -4.78 -7.63 5.37
C VAL A 111 -5.12 -9.06 4.94
N PHE A 112 -5.93 -9.21 3.90
CA PHE A 112 -6.27 -10.53 3.39
C PHE A 112 -5.04 -11.28 2.90
N LEU A 113 -4.12 -10.62 2.19
CA LEU A 113 -2.86 -11.23 1.76
C LEU A 113 -1.99 -11.59 2.95
N GLY A 114 -1.97 -10.77 3.99
CA GLY A 114 -1.29 -11.10 5.24
C GLY A 114 -1.80 -12.40 5.84
N TYR A 115 -3.11 -12.59 5.83
CA TYR A 115 -3.74 -13.83 6.28
C TYR A 115 -3.40 -15.00 5.35
N ALA A 116 -3.53 -14.81 4.03
CA ALA A 116 -3.26 -15.86 3.05
C ALA A 116 -1.81 -16.34 3.09
N TYR A 117 -0.87 -15.42 3.34
CA TYR A 117 0.56 -15.73 3.41
C TYR A 117 1.08 -15.95 4.83
N ARG A 118 0.20 -16.12 5.82
CA ARG A 118 0.59 -16.18 7.23
C ARG A 118 1.67 -17.21 7.55
N SER A 119 1.70 -18.32 6.83
CA SER A 119 2.71 -19.37 7.03
C SER A 119 4.12 -18.89 6.69
N TYR A 120 4.27 -17.94 5.79
CA TYR A 120 5.57 -17.39 5.41
C TYR A 120 6.14 -16.40 6.43
N TYR A 121 5.32 -15.94 7.38
CA TYR A 121 5.71 -14.94 8.37
C TYR A 121 6.07 -15.51 9.73
N GLN A 122 5.94 -16.82 9.92
CA GLN A 122 6.11 -17.45 11.24
C GLN A 122 7.49 -17.18 11.83
N GLY A 123 8.54 -17.23 11.00
CA GLY A 123 9.90 -16.94 11.46
C GLY A 123 10.12 -15.51 11.91
N LEU A 124 9.36 -14.55 11.33
CA LEU A 124 9.47 -13.14 11.70
C LEU A 124 8.95 -12.87 13.12
N PHE A 125 8.03 -13.69 13.62
CA PHE A 125 7.45 -13.52 14.93
C PHE A 125 8.20 -14.32 16.01
N THR A 126 9.41 -14.74 15.73
CA THR A 126 10.25 -15.43 16.71
C THR A 126 10.65 -14.47 17.83
N ALA A 127 10.16 -14.75 19.06
CA ALA A 127 10.39 -13.88 20.21
C ALA A 127 11.84 -13.92 20.69
N LYS A 128 12.51 -15.08 20.57
CA LYS A 128 13.88 -15.28 21.03
C LYS A 128 14.70 -15.96 19.92
N PRO A 129 15.17 -15.19 18.95
CA PRO A 129 15.96 -15.77 17.86
C PRO A 129 17.32 -16.28 18.36
N VAL A 130 17.78 -17.38 17.79
CA VAL A 130 19.10 -17.95 18.05
C VAL A 130 19.89 -17.85 16.75
N LEU A 131 21.10 -17.27 16.83
CA LEU A 131 22.03 -17.16 15.70
C LEU A 131 23.08 -18.27 15.76
#